data_d416b28e7093ebb3788de49bea37c27c
#
_entry.id   d416b28e7093ebb3788de49bea37c27c
#
_cell.length_a   1.000
_cell.length_b   1.000
_cell.length_c   1.000
_cell.angle_alpha   90.00
_cell.angle_beta   90.00
_cell.angle_gamma   90.00
#
_symmetry.space_group_name_H-M   'P 1'
#
loop_
_entity.id
_entity.type
_entity.pdbx_description
1 polymer ?
#
loop_
_entity_poly.entity_id
_entity_poly.type
_entity_poly.pdbx_seq_one_letter_code
_entity_poly.pdbx_strand_id
1 'polypeptide(L)'
;MKKKNEPQQVKVSDRDFVLNSAARLFREQGYDRTTVKEIAEACNLLPGSLHYRYKAKEDILVDLMRLGLEHASSAVYRAVTSATDPVEQLRLGINSHLELVVSGSDLVYVLLFEWRSLRGEARAEMIELRDRYEALWGAMLRSLADVGVLREDVDQDLLRLIGLGALNWVATWFREDGRYSLEEIGDFVWRVIRDAVLKD
;
A
#
# COMPACT_ATOMS: atom_id res chain seq x y z
N MET A 1 -23.48 8.72 -44.25
CA MET A 1 -23.03 9.66 -43.20
C MET A 1 -22.55 8.84 -42.00
N LYS A 2 -21.21 8.70 -41.80
CA LYS A 2 -20.63 8.03 -40.64
C LYS A 2 -20.56 9.04 -39.51
N LYS A 3 -21.30 8.79 -38.40
CA LYS A 3 -21.14 9.54 -37.15
C LYS A 3 -19.73 9.33 -36.62
N LYS A 4 -18.92 10.38 -36.62
CA LYS A 4 -17.68 10.43 -35.84
C LYS A 4 -18.07 10.26 -34.37
N ASN A 5 -17.60 9.16 -33.76
CA ASN A 5 -17.58 9.06 -32.29
C ASN A 5 -16.61 10.14 -31.80
N GLU A 6 -17.15 11.20 -31.22
CA GLU A 6 -16.36 12.12 -30.40
C GLU A 6 -15.84 11.35 -29.18
N PRO A 7 -14.56 11.47 -28.86
CA PRO A 7 -14.05 10.88 -27.61
C PRO A 7 -14.80 11.54 -26.45
N GLN A 8 -15.45 10.73 -25.61
CA GLN A 8 -15.99 11.19 -24.32
C GLN A 8 -14.84 11.84 -23.57
N GLN A 9 -14.90 13.15 -23.36
CA GLN A 9 -13.98 13.86 -22.47
C GLN A 9 -14.17 13.29 -21.07
N VAL A 10 -13.26 12.39 -20.66
CA VAL A 10 -13.10 11.99 -19.26
C VAL A 10 -12.81 13.29 -18.51
N LYS A 11 -13.72 13.67 -17.61
CA LYS A 11 -13.53 14.87 -16.81
C LYS A 11 -12.25 14.71 -16.01
N VAL A 12 -11.38 15.74 -16.00
CA VAL A 12 -10.20 15.86 -15.13
C VAL A 12 -10.52 15.65 -13.62
N SER A 13 -11.79 15.46 -13.29
CA SER A 13 -12.32 15.22 -11.95
C SER A 13 -12.15 13.78 -11.45
N ASP A 14 -11.73 12.83 -12.28
CA ASP A 14 -11.51 11.48 -11.80
C ASP A 14 -10.02 11.29 -11.45
N ARG A 15 -9.67 11.75 -10.24
CA ARG A 15 -8.33 11.61 -9.65
C ARG A 15 -7.86 10.15 -9.70
N ASP A 16 -8.74 9.24 -9.30
CA ASP A 16 -8.38 7.83 -9.15
C ASP A 16 -8.11 7.19 -10.51
N PHE A 17 -8.82 7.59 -11.57
CA PHE A 17 -8.55 7.12 -12.93
C PHE A 17 -7.15 7.55 -13.42
N VAL A 18 -6.77 8.81 -13.16
CA VAL A 18 -5.43 9.32 -13.52
C VAL A 18 -4.36 8.59 -12.72
N LEU A 19 -4.55 8.42 -11.42
CA LEU A 19 -3.59 7.75 -10.55
C LEU A 19 -3.44 6.26 -10.91
N ASN A 20 -4.52 5.55 -11.18
CA ASN A 20 -4.45 4.16 -11.62
C ASN A 20 -3.74 4.01 -12.97
N SER A 21 -3.99 4.93 -13.92
CA SER A 21 -3.30 4.95 -15.21
C SER A 21 -1.79 5.21 -15.04
N ALA A 22 -1.43 6.12 -14.15
CA ALA A 22 -0.04 6.41 -13.81
C ALA A 22 0.63 5.21 -13.11
N ALA A 23 -0.06 4.56 -12.16
CA ALA A 23 0.43 3.38 -11.46
C ALA A 23 0.78 2.25 -12.43
N ARG A 24 -0.12 1.97 -13.39
CA ARG A 24 0.11 0.98 -14.43
C ARG A 24 1.37 1.30 -15.25
N LEU A 25 1.52 2.54 -15.73
CA LEU A 25 2.70 2.95 -16.50
C LEU A 25 3.98 2.88 -15.67
N PHE A 26 3.95 3.30 -14.40
CA PHE A 26 5.10 3.19 -13.50
C PHE A 26 5.51 1.74 -13.28
N ARG A 27 4.56 0.82 -13.17
CA ARG A 27 4.85 -0.61 -13.04
C ARG A 27 5.39 -1.22 -14.32
N GLU A 28 4.80 -0.89 -15.50
CA GLU A 28 5.15 -1.49 -16.79
C GLU A 28 6.53 -1.05 -17.30
N GLN A 29 6.87 0.23 -17.13
CA GLN A 29 8.10 0.81 -17.71
C GLN A 29 9.03 1.50 -16.71
N GLY A 30 8.63 1.58 -15.43
CA GLY A 30 9.36 2.26 -14.36
C GLY A 30 9.05 3.74 -14.28
N TYR A 31 9.18 4.29 -13.06
CA TYR A 31 8.93 5.71 -12.81
C TYR A 31 9.81 6.61 -13.68
N ASP A 32 11.11 6.37 -13.76
CA ASP A 32 12.05 7.28 -14.45
C ASP A 32 11.73 7.43 -15.94
N ARG A 33 11.32 6.36 -16.61
CA ARG A 33 11.02 6.34 -18.04
C ARG A 33 9.64 6.87 -18.39
N THR A 34 8.72 6.90 -17.45
CA THR A 34 7.36 7.41 -17.67
C THR A 34 7.35 8.94 -17.71
N THR A 35 6.61 9.52 -18.64
CA THR A 35 6.42 10.98 -18.77
C THR A 35 5.00 11.40 -18.42
N VAL A 36 4.83 12.66 -17.97
CA VAL A 36 3.50 13.25 -17.72
C VAL A 36 2.63 13.25 -19.00
N LYS A 37 3.27 13.37 -20.17
CA LYS A 37 2.59 13.31 -21.46
C LYS A 37 1.98 11.92 -21.71
N GLU A 38 2.71 10.85 -21.49
CA GLU A 38 2.23 9.47 -21.63
C GLU A 38 1.08 9.17 -20.67
N ILE A 39 1.17 9.69 -19.44
CA ILE A 39 0.07 9.56 -18.46
C ILE A 39 -1.18 10.29 -18.97
N ALA A 40 -1.04 11.51 -19.49
CA ALA A 40 -2.17 12.25 -20.05
C ALA A 40 -2.79 11.52 -21.25
N GLU A 41 -1.97 10.98 -22.16
CA GLU A 41 -2.40 10.20 -23.32
C GLU A 41 -3.15 8.93 -22.89
N ALA A 42 -2.63 8.20 -21.88
CA ALA A 42 -3.29 7.01 -21.32
C ALA A 42 -4.66 7.33 -20.69
N CYS A 43 -4.84 8.56 -20.23
CA CYS A 43 -6.11 9.05 -19.68
C CYS A 43 -7.03 9.70 -20.72
N ASN A 44 -6.66 9.76 -22.01
CA ASN A 44 -7.33 10.53 -23.05
C ASN A 44 -7.46 12.02 -22.69
N LEU A 45 -6.48 12.57 -22.00
CA LEU A 45 -6.38 13.97 -21.61
C LEU A 45 -5.38 14.72 -22.48
N LEU A 46 -5.62 16.03 -22.67
CA LEU A 46 -4.60 16.90 -23.21
C LEU A 46 -3.47 17.06 -22.17
N PRO A 47 -2.19 17.03 -22.56
CA PRO A 47 -1.06 17.18 -21.62
C PRO A 47 -1.18 18.44 -20.75
N GLY A 48 -1.66 19.57 -21.30
CA GLY A 48 -1.87 20.80 -20.55
C GLY A 48 -2.91 20.69 -19.43
N SER A 49 -3.92 19.81 -19.58
CA SER A 49 -4.94 19.58 -18.55
C SER A 49 -4.35 18.86 -17.34
N LEU A 50 -3.44 17.91 -17.56
CA LEU A 50 -2.78 17.21 -16.47
C LEU A 50 -1.77 18.11 -15.75
N HIS A 51 -1.02 18.95 -16.49
CA HIS A 51 -0.10 19.94 -15.92
C HIS A 51 -0.78 21.02 -15.07
N TYR A 52 -2.04 21.31 -15.33
CA TYR A 52 -2.80 22.22 -14.46
C TYR A 52 -2.95 21.66 -13.05
N ARG A 53 -3.12 20.33 -12.93
CA ARG A 53 -3.31 19.63 -11.65
C ARG A 53 -1.97 19.23 -11.00
N TYR A 54 -1.06 18.70 -11.78
CA TYR A 54 0.25 18.19 -11.34
C TYR A 54 1.38 18.97 -12.04
N LYS A 55 2.17 19.70 -11.28
CA LYS A 55 3.27 20.52 -11.83
C LYS A 55 4.44 19.65 -12.26
N ALA A 56 4.66 18.54 -11.58
CA ALA A 56 5.70 17.58 -11.85
C ALA A 56 5.17 16.13 -11.81
N LYS A 57 5.90 15.21 -12.43
CA LYS A 57 5.65 13.77 -12.34
C LYS A 57 5.71 13.27 -10.89
N GLU A 58 6.56 13.89 -10.08
CA GLU A 58 6.73 13.60 -8.67
C GLU A 58 5.45 13.85 -7.87
N ASP A 59 4.68 14.91 -8.20
CA ASP A 59 3.39 15.20 -7.56
C ASP A 59 2.38 14.06 -7.78
N ILE A 60 2.40 13.46 -8.99
CA ILE A 60 1.55 12.30 -9.32
C ILE A 60 1.97 11.10 -8.47
N LEU A 61 3.27 10.86 -8.33
CA LEU A 61 3.78 9.73 -7.54
C LEU A 61 3.42 9.88 -6.06
N VAL A 62 3.56 11.08 -5.48
CA VAL A 62 3.15 11.36 -4.09
C VAL A 62 1.65 11.14 -3.90
N ASP A 63 0.83 11.67 -4.81
CA ASP A 63 -0.63 11.54 -4.73
C ASP A 63 -1.10 10.09 -4.87
N LEU A 64 -0.42 9.32 -5.73
CA LEU A 64 -0.62 7.88 -5.90
C LEU A 64 -0.26 7.11 -4.63
N MET A 65 0.87 7.42 -4.01
CA MET A 65 1.30 6.79 -2.75
C MET A 65 0.36 7.14 -1.59
N ARG A 66 -0.14 8.38 -1.54
CA ARG A 66 -1.17 8.78 -0.58
C ARG A 66 -2.44 7.93 -0.75
N LEU A 67 -2.94 7.78 -1.98
CA LEU A 67 -4.09 6.92 -2.28
C LEU A 67 -3.85 5.46 -1.85
N GLY A 68 -2.66 4.92 -2.15
CA GLY A 68 -2.29 3.56 -1.77
C GLY A 68 -2.27 3.34 -0.26
N LEU A 69 -1.71 4.28 0.50
CA LEU A 69 -1.69 4.23 1.96
C LEU A 69 -3.06 4.45 2.59
N GLU A 70 -3.91 5.30 2.00
CA GLU A 70 -5.32 5.47 2.40
C GLU A 70 -6.09 4.15 2.25
N HIS A 71 -5.92 3.46 1.11
CA HIS A 71 -6.52 2.14 0.87
C HIS A 71 -6.01 1.08 1.84
N ALA A 72 -4.69 1.01 2.04
CA ALA A 72 -4.06 0.08 2.98
C ALA A 72 -4.55 0.30 4.41
N SER A 73 -4.54 1.55 4.88
CA SER A 73 -5.02 1.93 6.22
C SER A 73 -6.49 1.56 6.40
N SER A 74 -7.32 1.85 5.40
CA SER A 74 -8.75 1.54 5.45
C SER A 74 -9.02 0.03 5.47
N ALA A 75 -8.27 -0.76 4.72
CA ALA A 75 -8.42 -2.22 4.69
C ALA A 75 -8.04 -2.84 6.04
N VAL A 76 -6.84 -2.51 6.55
CA VAL A 76 -6.36 -3.01 7.85
C VAL A 76 -7.29 -2.54 8.98
N TYR A 77 -7.69 -1.26 8.99
CA TYR A 77 -8.60 -0.73 10.02
C TYR A 77 -9.93 -1.48 10.05
N ARG A 78 -10.57 -1.74 8.90
CA ARG A 78 -11.81 -2.52 8.84
C ARG A 78 -11.63 -3.94 9.35
N ALA A 79 -10.54 -4.61 8.97
CA ALA A 79 -10.24 -5.97 9.44
C ALA A 79 -10.06 -6.01 10.97
N VAL A 80 -9.26 -5.10 11.52
CA VAL A 80 -8.96 -5.01 12.95
C VAL A 80 -10.23 -4.68 13.76
N THR A 81 -11.05 -3.74 13.31
CA THR A 81 -12.28 -3.35 14.04
C THR A 81 -13.42 -4.36 13.96
N SER A 82 -13.28 -5.43 13.18
CA SER A 82 -14.25 -6.54 13.17
C SER A 82 -14.13 -7.46 14.37
N ALA A 83 -13.06 -7.37 15.15
CA ALA A 83 -12.85 -8.13 16.39
C ALA A 83 -12.64 -7.19 17.58
N THR A 84 -12.91 -7.70 18.78
CA THR A 84 -12.68 -6.99 20.06
C THR A 84 -11.46 -7.51 20.81
N ASP A 85 -11.04 -8.76 20.56
CA ASP A 85 -9.85 -9.35 21.16
C ASP A 85 -8.57 -8.80 20.48
N PRO A 86 -7.63 -8.18 21.24
CA PRO A 86 -6.40 -7.65 20.66
C PRO A 86 -5.52 -8.66 19.94
N VAL A 87 -5.55 -9.93 20.37
CA VAL A 87 -4.79 -11.02 19.72
C VAL A 87 -5.37 -11.30 18.35
N GLU A 88 -6.69 -11.41 18.25
CA GLU A 88 -7.40 -11.61 16.99
C GLU A 88 -7.28 -10.36 16.08
N GLN A 89 -7.29 -9.15 16.64
CA GLN A 89 -7.05 -7.91 15.89
C GLN A 89 -5.70 -7.94 15.17
N LEU A 90 -4.62 -8.34 15.85
CA LEU A 90 -3.30 -8.45 15.22
C LEU A 90 -3.30 -9.51 14.11
N ARG A 91 -3.94 -10.68 14.33
CA ARG A 91 -4.04 -11.74 13.32
C ARG A 91 -4.77 -11.26 12.07
N LEU A 92 -5.91 -10.58 12.24
CA LEU A 92 -6.69 -10.03 11.14
C LEU A 92 -5.93 -8.92 10.40
N GLY A 93 -5.19 -8.08 11.13
CA GLY A 93 -4.32 -7.06 10.54
C GLY A 93 -3.25 -7.67 9.63
N ILE A 94 -2.58 -8.74 10.09
CA ILE A 94 -1.55 -9.48 9.31
C ILE A 94 -2.18 -10.03 8.02
N ASN A 95 -3.32 -10.72 8.11
CA ASN A 95 -3.98 -11.30 6.95
C ASN A 95 -4.43 -10.23 5.94
N SER A 96 -5.07 -9.16 6.43
CA SER A 96 -5.49 -8.05 5.56
C SER A 96 -4.31 -7.36 4.85
N HIS A 97 -3.17 -7.22 5.54
CA HIS A 97 -1.96 -6.68 4.92
C HIS A 97 -1.38 -7.63 3.86
N LEU A 98 -1.32 -8.93 4.14
CA LEU A 98 -0.88 -9.93 3.17
C LEU A 98 -1.76 -9.94 1.92
N GLU A 99 -3.09 -9.93 2.07
CA GLU A 99 -4.03 -9.83 0.94
C GLU A 99 -3.74 -8.59 0.08
N LEU A 100 -3.48 -7.46 0.74
CA LEU A 100 -3.15 -6.21 0.05
C LEU A 100 -1.87 -6.33 -0.77
N VAL A 101 -0.77 -6.79 -0.16
CA VAL A 101 0.56 -6.79 -0.83
C VAL A 101 0.65 -7.80 -1.97
N VAL A 102 -0.18 -8.86 -1.96
CA VAL A 102 -0.24 -9.84 -3.04
C VAL A 102 -1.39 -9.61 -4.03
N SER A 103 -2.19 -8.56 -3.85
CA SER A 103 -3.36 -8.24 -4.68
C SER A 103 -3.06 -8.07 -6.19
N GLY A 104 -1.80 -7.96 -6.57
CA GLY A 104 -1.37 -7.67 -7.93
C GLY A 104 -1.66 -6.23 -8.39
N SER A 105 -2.18 -5.37 -7.50
CA SER A 105 -2.51 -3.98 -7.78
C SER A 105 -1.28 -3.16 -8.17
N ASP A 106 -1.38 -2.42 -9.27
CA ASP A 106 -0.32 -1.50 -9.72
C ASP A 106 -0.03 -0.42 -8.67
N LEU A 107 -1.07 0.01 -7.96
CA LEU A 107 -0.97 0.97 -6.86
C LEU A 107 -0.07 0.45 -5.72
N VAL A 108 -0.28 -0.80 -5.31
CA VAL A 108 0.52 -1.46 -4.27
C VAL A 108 1.95 -1.68 -4.74
N TYR A 109 2.15 -2.08 -5.99
CA TYR A 109 3.48 -2.20 -6.58
C TYR A 109 4.26 -0.89 -6.48
N VAL A 110 3.68 0.22 -6.92
CA VAL A 110 4.33 1.54 -6.87
C VAL A 110 4.63 1.96 -5.43
N LEU A 111 3.69 1.72 -4.50
CA LEU A 111 3.88 2.01 -3.07
C LEU A 111 5.08 1.27 -2.48
N LEU A 112 5.28 0.01 -2.84
CA LEU A 112 6.35 -0.83 -2.30
C LEU A 112 7.71 -0.57 -2.95
N PHE A 113 7.76 -0.25 -4.25
CA PHE A 113 9.01 -0.30 -5.01
C PHE A 113 9.47 1.07 -5.53
N GLU A 114 8.57 2.01 -5.83
CA GLU A 114 8.92 3.27 -6.50
C GLU A 114 9.15 4.46 -5.53
N TRP A 115 8.87 4.33 -4.24
CA TRP A 115 9.05 5.39 -3.26
C TRP A 115 10.49 5.93 -3.17
N ARG A 116 11.48 5.11 -3.57
CA ARG A 116 12.90 5.49 -3.59
C ARG A 116 13.23 6.52 -4.66
N SER A 117 12.33 6.71 -5.63
CA SER A 117 12.45 7.73 -6.67
C SER A 117 12.14 9.14 -6.16
N LEU A 118 11.43 9.27 -5.04
CA LEU A 118 11.12 10.56 -4.40
C LEU A 118 12.37 11.22 -3.79
N ARG A 119 12.40 12.56 -3.84
CA ARG A 119 13.48 13.38 -3.29
C ARG A 119 12.91 14.53 -2.44
N GLY A 120 13.78 15.18 -1.66
CA GLY A 120 13.45 16.40 -0.93
C GLY A 120 12.15 16.32 -0.13
N GLU A 121 11.29 17.33 -0.31
CA GLU A 121 10.00 17.47 0.38
C GLU A 121 9.04 16.34 0.06
N ALA A 122 8.97 15.88 -1.20
CA ALA A 122 8.12 14.77 -1.60
C ALA A 122 8.48 13.46 -0.87
N ARG A 123 9.77 13.21 -0.67
CA ARG A 123 10.23 12.08 0.14
C ARG A 123 9.87 12.22 1.61
N ALA A 124 9.99 13.42 2.18
CA ALA A 124 9.63 13.69 3.57
C ALA A 124 8.11 13.46 3.79
N GLU A 125 7.27 13.97 2.89
CA GLU A 125 5.83 13.73 2.93
C GLU A 125 5.49 12.23 2.85
N MET A 126 6.17 11.49 1.99
CA MET A 126 5.96 10.04 1.90
C MET A 126 6.33 9.31 3.20
N ILE A 127 7.41 9.72 3.86
CA ILE A 127 7.81 9.15 5.16
C ILE A 127 6.70 9.40 6.19
N GLU A 128 6.19 10.64 6.28
CA GLU A 128 5.09 10.97 7.21
C GLU A 128 3.81 10.15 6.94
N LEU A 129 3.47 9.95 5.67
CA LEU A 129 2.31 9.13 5.28
C LEU A 129 2.49 7.68 5.70
N ARG A 130 3.68 7.13 5.50
CA ARG A 130 4.02 5.77 5.92
C ARG A 130 4.00 5.63 7.44
N ASP A 131 4.57 6.60 8.16
CA ASP A 131 4.59 6.60 9.62
C ASP A 131 3.17 6.58 10.22
N ARG A 132 2.21 7.26 9.58
CA ARG A 132 0.78 7.19 9.97
C ARG A 132 0.20 5.78 9.77
N TYR A 133 0.53 5.11 8.66
CA TYR A 133 0.14 3.71 8.46
C TYR A 133 0.78 2.79 9.51
N GLU A 134 2.07 2.95 9.76
CA GLU A 134 2.79 2.17 10.76
C GLU A 134 2.29 2.41 12.20
N ALA A 135 1.73 3.61 12.48
CA ALA A 135 1.13 3.90 13.77
C ALA A 135 -0.09 3.01 14.11
N LEU A 136 -0.83 2.51 13.10
CA LEU A 136 -1.90 1.53 13.30
C LEU A 136 -1.35 0.24 13.89
N TRP A 137 -0.22 -0.24 13.39
CA TRP A 137 0.45 -1.44 13.87
C TRP A 137 1.00 -1.24 15.28
N GLY A 138 1.61 -0.08 15.55
CA GLY A 138 2.03 0.29 16.90
C GLY A 138 0.86 0.33 17.89
N ALA A 139 -0.32 0.77 17.47
CA ALA A 139 -1.52 0.76 18.31
C ALA A 139 -1.98 -0.66 18.65
N MET A 140 -1.95 -1.59 17.69
CA MET A 140 -2.27 -3.00 17.95
C MET A 140 -1.30 -3.64 18.94
N LEU A 141 0.00 -3.40 18.78
CA LEU A 141 1.03 -3.94 19.69
C LEU A 141 0.90 -3.34 21.10
N ARG A 142 0.61 -2.06 21.23
CA ARG A 142 0.33 -1.42 22.54
C ARG A 142 -0.91 -2.05 23.19
N SER A 143 -1.98 -2.28 22.43
CA SER A 143 -3.19 -2.92 22.97
C SER A 143 -2.90 -4.31 23.55
N LEU A 144 -2.02 -5.10 22.90
CA LEU A 144 -1.57 -6.39 23.46
C LEU A 144 -0.78 -6.24 24.75
N ALA A 145 0.07 -5.21 24.83
CA ALA A 145 0.83 -4.91 26.05
C ALA A 145 -0.10 -4.44 27.19
N ASP A 146 -1.07 -3.59 26.90
CA ASP A 146 -2.03 -3.04 27.87
C ASP A 146 -2.90 -4.14 28.52
N VAL A 147 -3.28 -5.17 27.75
CA VAL A 147 -3.99 -6.34 28.30
C VAL A 147 -3.06 -7.40 28.89
N GLY A 148 -1.76 -7.17 28.87
CA GLY A 148 -0.76 -7.99 29.54
C GLY A 148 -0.38 -9.30 28.84
N VAL A 149 -0.82 -9.51 27.59
CA VAL A 149 -0.54 -10.74 26.83
C VAL A 149 0.76 -10.67 26.00
N LEU A 150 1.30 -9.47 25.78
CA LEU A 150 2.59 -9.30 25.14
C LEU A 150 3.71 -9.61 26.14
N ARG A 151 4.75 -10.28 25.71
CA ARG A 151 5.95 -10.53 26.53
C ARG A 151 6.68 -9.21 26.79
N GLU A 152 7.22 -9.07 28.01
CA GLU A 152 7.88 -7.84 28.46
C GLU A 152 9.24 -7.57 27.79
N ASP A 153 9.87 -8.61 27.26
CA ASP A 153 11.16 -8.53 26.56
C ASP A 153 11.02 -8.20 25.06
N VAL A 154 9.80 -7.99 24.56
CA VAL A 154 9.53 -7.63 23.16
C VAL A 154 9.68 -6.14 22.93
N ASP A 155 10.64 -5.75 22.10
CA ASP A 155 10.73 -4.39 21.56
C ASP A 155 9.64 -4.21 20.47
N GLN A 156 8.60 -3.45 20.79
CA GLN A 156 7.45 -3.24 19.91
C GLN A 156 7.81 -2.52 18.60
N ASP A 157 8.78 -1.60 18.64
CA ASP A 157 9.21 -0.86 17.44
C ASP A 157 10.01 -1.76 16.50
N LEU A 158 10.93 -2.57 17.02
CA LEU A 158 11.64 -3.55 16.21
C LEU A 158 10.71 -4.61 15.66
N LEU A 159 9.76 -5.12 16.46
CA LEU A 159 8.76 -6.08 15.99
C LEU A 159 7.94 -5.51 14.84
N ARG A 160 7.48 -4.27 14.95
CA ARG A 160 6.73 -3.58 13.90
C ARG A 160 7.55 -3.44 12.63
N LEU A 161 8.78 -2.93 12.73
CA LEU A 161 9.65 -2.68 11.57
C LEU A 161 10.03 -3.99 10.84
N ILE A 162 10.46 -5.00 11.60
CA ILE A 162 10.85 -6.30 11.06
C ILE A 162 9.62 -7.03 10.51
N GLY A 163 8.50 -7.03 11.25
CA GLY A 163 7.26 -7.69 10.85
C GLY A 163 6.70 -7.14 9.56
N LEU A 164 6.53 -5.81 9.45
CA LEU A 164 6.07 -5.18 8.20
C LEU A 164 7.06 -5.40 7.04
N GLY A 165 8.36 -5.38 7.32
CA GLY A 165 9.37 -5.69 6.30
C GLY A 165 9.21 -7.12 5.77
N ALA A 166 9.00 -8.10 6.65
CA ALA A 166 8.79 -9.49 6.27
C ALA A 166 7.48 -9.68 5.49
N LEU A 167 6.38 -9.05 5.92
CA LEU A 167 5.10 -9.09 5.23
C LEU A 167 5.19 -8.46 3.84
N ASN A 168 5.81 -7.29 3.71
CA ASN A 168 6.03 -6.63 2.42
C ASN A 168 6.88 -7.47 1.46
N TRP A 169 7.85 -8.23 2.00
CA TRP A 169 8.71 -9.10 1.20
C TRP A 169 7.93 -10.21 0.47
N VAL A 170 6.77 -10.62 0.99
CA VAL A 170 5.89 -11.63 0.36
C VAL A 170 5.50 -11.20 -1.06
N ALA A 171 5.27 -9.90 -1.30
CA ALA A 171 4.96 -9.36 -2.62
C ALA A 171 6.00 -9.67 -3.71
N THR A 172 7.25 -9.99 -3.33
CA THR A 172 8.34 -10.24 -4.29
C THR A 172 8.40 -11.67 -4.81
N TRP A 173 7.87 -12.63 -4.06
CA TRP A 173 8.00 -14.05 -4.38
C TRP A 173 6.67 -14.82 -4.39
N PHE A 174 5.60 -14.28 -3.84
CA PHE A 174 4.30 -14.93 -3.87
C PHE A 174 3.79 -15.10 -5.30
N ARG A 175 3.20 -16.27 -5.56
CA ARG A 175 2.53 -16.60 -6.81
C ARG A 175 1.28 -17.39 -6.49
N GLU A 176 0.15 -17.06 -7.12
CA GLU A 176 -1.12 -17.77 -6.94
C GLU A 176 -1.03 -19.26 -7.35
N ASP A 177 -0.21 -19.56 -8.38
CA ASP A 177 0.09 -20.91 -8.85
C ASP A 177 1.28 -21.56 -8.13
N GLY A 178 1.77 -20.94 -7.05
CA GLY A 178 2.96 -21.35 -6.31
C GLY A 178 2.69 -22.50 -5.35
N ARG A 179 3.75 -22.87 -4.58
CA ARG A 179 3.71 -23.99 -3.63
C ARG A 179 2.79 -23.73 -2.43
N TYR A 180 2.65 -22.48 -2.01
CA TYR A 180 1.94 -22.09 -0.79
C TYR A 180 0.78 -21.17 -1.14
N SER A 181 -0.39 -21.43 -0.59
CA SER A 181 -1.52 -20.52 -0.61
C SER A 181 -1.27 -19.31 0.31
N LEU A 182 -2.01 -18.23 0.09
CA LEU A 182 -1.93 -17.06 0.95
C LEU A 182 -2.37 -17.37 2.38
N GLU A 183 -3.37 -18.23 2.55
CA GLU A 183 -3.85 -18.69 3.85
C GLU A 183 -2.74 -19.44 4.62
N GLU A 184 -2.05 -20.39 3.98
CA GLU A 184 -0.91 -21.10 4.59
C GLU A 184 0.21 -20.16 5.02
N ILE A 185 0.51 -19.12 4.20
CA ILE A 185 1.50 -18.09 4.55
C ILE A 185 1.03 -17.28 5.76
N GLY A 186 -0.22 -16.83 5.76
CA GLY A 186 -0.82 -16.08 6.86
C GLY A 186 -0.80 -16.85 8.17
N ASP A 187 -1.22 -18.12 8.15
CA ASP A 187 -1.22 -19.01 9.30
C ASP A 187 0.20 -19.28 9.82
N PHE A 188 1.17 -19.45 8.91
CA PHE A 188 2.56 -19.63 9.31
C PHE A 188 3.12 -18.38 9.98
N VAL A 189 2.94 -17.20 9.36
CA VAL A 189 3.39 -15.92 9.91
C VAL A 189 2.73 -15.66 11.27
N TRP A 190 1.42 -15.89 11.36
CA TRP A 190 0.69 -15.73 12.61
C TRP A 190 1.24 -16.63 13.72
N ARG A 191 1.46 -17.91 13.45
CA ARG A 191 2.02 -18.86 14.42
C ARG A 191 3.40 -18.41 14.89
N VAL A 192 4.29 -18.03 13.97
CA VAL A 192 5.63 -17.56 14.32
C VAL A 192 5.60 -16.32 15.20
N ILE A 193 4.76 -15.33 14.86
CA ILE A 193 4.61 -14.10 15.64
C ILE A 193 4.02 -14.43 17.01
N ARG A 194 2.90 -15.16 17.06
CA ARG A 194 2.24 -15.53 18.30
C ARG A 194 3.20 -16.23 19.26
N ASP A 195 3.89 -17.27 18.80
CA ASP A 195 4.76 -18.09 19.65
C ASP A 195 6.03 -17.34 20.08
N ALA A 196 6.47 -16.32 19.31
CA ALA A 196 7.63 -15.51 19.66
C ALA A 196 7.32 -14.35 20.61
N VAL A 197 6.11 -13.78 20.56
CA VAL A 197 5.84 -12.49 21.21
C VAL A 197 4.74 -12.52 22.26
N LEU A 198 3.83 -13.51 22.25
CA LEU A 198 2.79 -13.62 23.26
C LEU A 198 3.25 -14.50 24.44
N LYS A 199 2.68 -14.22 25.62
CA LYS A 199 2.83 -15.07 26.81
C LYS A 199 2.01 -16.34 26.62
N ASP A 200 2.44 -17.44 27.23
CA ASP A 200 1.71 -18.71 27.27
C ASP A 200 0.38 -18.59 28.02
#